data_0c9189a537432b1ef02c5c6cf8302c9a
#
_entry.id   0c9189a537432b1ef02c5c6cf8302c9a
#
_cell.length_a   1.000
_cell.length_b   1.000
_cell.length_c   1.000
_cell.angle_alpha   90.00
_cell.angle_beta   90.00
_cell.angle_gamma   90.00
#
_symmetry.space_group_name_H-M   'P 1'
#
loop_
_entity.id
_entity.type
_entity.pdbx_description
1 polymer ?
#
loop_
_entity_poly.entity_id
_entity_poly.type
_entity_poly.pdbx_seq_one_letter_code
_entity_poly.pdbx_strand_id
1 'polypeptide(L)'
;MVAQHFTHVDTWVFDLDNTLYHPSAGLFALMDVRFAAYVMRITGLDQDRAMQLAHEYWAAHGSTLAGLMAEHDVDPTDFLADVHDIDITHLTPDPALSAAIAALPGRRIVYTNGTENHAKRVLAARGLTRYFDAVYGVEHANFRPKPTAEAFAAVFAKDGVTPTKSAMFEDEARNLAVPHDLGMRTVHVHETPQKAPHIHHGAPDLAAFLSQLAR
;
A
#
# COMPACT_ATOMS: atom_id res chain seq x y z
N MET A 1 -15.35 -0.77 -22.84
CA MET A 1 -15.69 -0.27 -21.50
C MET A 1 -14.67 -0.84 -20.51
N VAL A 2 -14.28 -0.10 -19.46
CA VAL A 2 -13.24 -0.52 -18.48
C VAL A 2 -13.56 -1.89 -17.87
N ALA A 3 -14.83 -2.14 -17.50
CA ALA A 3 -15.28 -3.40 -16.91
C ALA A 3 -14.90 -4.65 -17.72
N GLN A 4 -14.82 -4.56 -19.05
CA GLN A 4 -14.45 -5.71 -19.90
C GLN A 4 -13.03 -6.23 -19.63
N HIS A 5 -12.14 -5.36 -19.17
CA HIS A 5 -10.75 -5.71 -18.85
C HIS A 5 -10.61 -6.45 -17.51
N PHE A 6 -11.67 -6.51 -16.71
CA PHE A 6 -11.69 -7.11 -15.37
C PHE A 6 -12.62 -8.32 -15.25
N THR A 7 -13.18 -8.81 -16.36
CA THR A 7 -14.17 -9.90 -16.32
C THR A 7 -13.62 -11.23 -15.79
N HIS A 8 -12.31 -11.41 -15.87
CA HIS A 8 -11.57 -12.58 -15.37
C HIS A 8 -11.10 -12.44 -13.93
N VAL A 9 -11.27 -11.25 -13.33
CA VAL A 9 -10.77 -10.95 -11.98
C VAL A 9 -11.75 -11.50 -10.94
N ASP A 10 -11.23 -12.30 -10.02
CA ASP A 10 -11.91 -12.85 -8.86
C ASP A 10 -11.26 -12.46 -7.54
N THR A 11 -10.05 -11.86 -7.57
CA THR A 11 -9.31 -11.39 -6.40
C THR A 11 -8.81 -9.95 -6.62
N TRP A 12 -9.15 -9.07 -5.69
CA TRP A 12 -8.85 -7.64 -5.72
C TRP A 12 -7.87 -7.30 -4.61
N VAL A 13 -6.67 -6.92 -4.98
CA VAL A 13 -5.60 -6.56 -4.05
C VAL A 13 -5.48 -5.03 -4.02
N PHE A 14 -5.59 -4.47 -2.83
CA PHE A 14 -5.47 -3.03 -2.63
C PHE A 14 -4.26 -2.74 -1.76
N ASP A 15 -3.45 -1.79 -2.17
CA ASP A 15 -2.60 -1.09 -1.25
C ASP A 15 -3.46 -0.26 -0.26
N LEU A 16 -2.86 0.24 0.80
CA LEU A 16 -3.54 0.99 1.84
C LEU A 16 -3.32 2.49 1.73
N ASP A 17 -2.04 2.88 1.95
CA ASP A 17 -1.68 4.27 2.18
C ASP A 17 -1.72 5.06 0.88
N ASN A 18 -2.41 6.22 0.87
CA ASN A 18 -2.74 7.01 -0.33
C ASN A 18 -3.57 6.28 -1.41
N THR A 19 -3.93 5.01 -1.18
CA THR A 19 -4.82 4.23 -2.06
C THR A 19 -6.24 4.18 -1.50
N LEU A 20 -6.43 3.75 -0.24
CA LEU A 20 -7.76 3.65 0.40
C LEU A 20 -8.15 4.94 1.16
N TYR A 21 -7.31 5.92 1.13
CA TYR A 21 -7.57 7.30 1.52
C TYR A 21 -6.76 8.23 0.62
N HIS A 22 -7.22 9.47 0.48
CA HIS A 22 -6.55 10.45 -0.38
C HIS A 22 -5.27 10.99 0.29
N PRO A 23 -4.18 11.28 -0.46
CA PRO A 23 -2.93 11.85 0.08
C PRO A 23 -3.12 13.13 0.90
N SER A 24 -4.16 13.94 0.60
CA SER A 24 -4.49 15.14 1.39
C SER A 24 -4.87 14.86 2.85
N ALA A 25 -5.09 13.61 3.23
CA ALA A 25 -5.25 13.22 4.63
C ALA A 25 -3.95 13.39 5.44
N GLY A 26 -2.79 13.48 4.77
CA GLY A 26 -1.52 13.88 5.38
C GLY A 26 -0.88 12.83 6.30
N LEU A 27 -1.30 11.55 6.25
CA LEU A 27 -0.72 10.51 7.11
C LEU A 27 0.77 10.31 6.85
N PHE A 28 1.19 10.36 5.57
CA PHE A 28 2.61 10.26 5.23
C PHE A 28 3.43 11.40 5.85
N ALA A 29 2.93 12.63 5.85
CA ALA A 29 3.62 13.74 6.48
C ALA A 29 3.81 13.53 8.00
N LEU A 30 2.86 12.88 8.67
CA LEU A 30 2.99 12.50 10.08
C LEU A 30 4.03 11.38 10.26
N MET A 31 4.03 10.40 9.37
CA MET A 31 5.02 9.31 9.37
C MET A 31 6.43 9.80 9.02
N ASP A 32 6.60 10.74 8.09
CA ASP A 32 7.89 11.32 7.71
C ASP A 32 8.59 11.98 8.89
N VAL A 33 7.85 12.69 9.75
CA VAL A 33 8.38 13.26 10.99
C VAL A 33 8.92 12.15 11.90
N ARG A 34 8.21 11.04 12.01
CA ARG A 34 8.63 9.88 12.79
C ARG A 34 9.80 9.13 12.16
N PHE A 35 9.82 8.98 10.83
CA PHE A 35 10.97 8.43 10.11
C PHE A 35 12.24 9.23 10.40
N ALA A 36 12.19 10.56 10.26
CA ALA A 36 13.32 11.42 10.55
C ALA A 36 13.77 11.29 12.01
N ALA A 37 12.84 11.33 12.97
CA ALA A 37 13.15 11.20 14.39
C ALA A 37 13.80 9.84 14.71
N TYR A 38 13.32 8.75 14.10
CA TYR A 38 13.91 7.43 14.29
C TYR A 38 15.33 7.36 13.71
N VAL A 39 15.53 7.88 12.48
CA VAL A 39 16.85 7.93 11.85
C VAL A 39 17.82 8.78 12.68
N MET A 40 17.39 9.95 13.19
CA MET A 40 18.21 10.78 14.11
C MET A 40 18.67 9.97 15.32
N ARG A 41 17.76 9.22 15.94
CA ARG A 41 18.07 8.40 17.13
C ARG A 41 19.12 7.32 16.85
N ILE A 42 19.07 6.70 15.67
CA ILE A 42 19.99 5.61 15.29
C ILE A 42 21.34 6.15 14.82
N THR A 43 21.35 7.26 14.07
CA THR A 43 22.54 7.75 13.37
C THR A 43 23.23 8.93 14.03
N GLY A 44 22.54 9.66 14.92
CA GLY A 44 23.03 10.92 15.49
C GLY A 44 23.04 12.12 14.53
N LEU A 45 22.45 11.97 13.33
CA LEU A 45 22.32 13.05 12.34
C LEU A 45 21.32 14.11 12.83
N ASP A 46 21.44 15.33 12.30
CA ASP A 46 20.42 16.35 12.42
C ASP A 46 19.16 16.00 11.62
N GLN A 47 18.07 16.75 11.83
CA GLN A 47 16.78 16.47 11.24
C GLN A 47 16.79 16.47 9.70
N ASP A 48 17.45 17.45 9.08
CA ASP A 48 17.46 17.58 7.62
C ASP A 48 18.21 16.42 6.97
N ARG A 49 19.36 16.04 7.53
CA ARG A 49 20.15 14.91 7.06
C ARG A 49 19.46 13.57 7.35
N ALA A 50 18.78 13.44 8.47
CA ALA A 50 18.03 12.25 8.80
C ALA A 50 16.83 12.04 7.85
N MET A 51 16.12 13.10 7.53
CA MET A 51 15.02 13.06 6.54
C MET A 51 15.55 12.71 5.15
N GLN A 52 16.64 13.34 4.72
CA GLN A 52 17.29 13.01 3.45
C GLN A 52 17.70 11.53 3.41
N LEU A 53 18.33 11.02 4.46
CA LEU A 53 18.76 9.62 4.54
C LEU A 53 17.56 8.65 4.52
N ALA A 54 16.46 8.99 5.19
CA ALA A 54 15.23 8.21 5.12
C ALA A 54 14.71 8.08 3.68
N HIS A 55 14.72 9.17 2.92
CA HIS A 55 14.33 9.16 1.50
C HIS A 55 15.34 8.40 0.62
N GLU A 56 16.65 8.52 0.88
CA GLU A 56 17.68 7.76 0.19
C GLU A 56 17.48 6.24 0.39
N TYR A 57 17.18 5.82 1.62
CA TYR A 57 16.86 4.42 1.91
C TYR A 57 15.58 3.93 1.21
N TRP A 58 14.52 4.74 1.24
CA TRP A 58 13.31 4.43 0.50
C TRP A 58 13.56 4.25 -1.01
N ALA A 59 14.38 5.12 -1.60
CA ALA A 59 14.70 5.05 -3.02
C ALA A 59 15.58 3.83 -3.37
N ALA A 60 16.58 3.54 -2.54
CA ALA A 60 17.56 2.48 -2.81
C ALA A 60 17.06 1.07 -2.42
N HIS A 61 16.32 0.95 -1.32
CA HIS A 61 15.94 -0.32 -0.72
C HIS A 61 14.43 -0.62 -0.79
N GLY A 62 13.62 0.28 -1.34
CA GLY A 62 12.16 0.13 -1.42
C GLY A 62 11.40 0.66 -0.21
N SER A 63 12.04 0.76 0.97
CA SER A 63 11.52 1.44 2.15
C SER A 63 12.64 1.94 3.05
N THR A 64 12.35 2.95 3.88
CA THR A 64 13.27 3.43 4.91
C THR A 64 13.68 2.31 5.87
N LEU A 65 12.74 1.46 6.26
CA LEU A 65 13.00 0.31 7.13
C LEU A 65 14.02 -0.65 6.52
N ALA A 66 13.87 -1.00 5.24
CA ALA A 66 14.78 -1.93 4.58
C ALA A 66 16.23 -1.39 4.56
N GLY A 67 16.40 -0.07 4.35
CA GLY A 67 17.70 0.59 4.45
C GLY A 67 18.26 0.56 5.88
N LEU A 68 17.43 0.87 6.87
CA LEU A 68 17.86 0.82 8.28
C LEU A 68 18.25 -0.60 8.74
N MET A 69 17.52 -1.63 8.30
CA MET A 69 17.87 -3.03 8.58
C MET A 69 19.19 -3.42 7.92
N ALA A 70 19.43 -2.94 6.69
CA ALA A 70 20.66 -3.27 5.96
C ALA A 70 21.91 -2.59 6.54
N GLU A 71 21.79 -1.35 7.01
CA GLU A 71 22.93 -0.51 7.37
C GLU A 71 23.13 -0.35 8.89
N HIS A 72 22.10 -0.59 9.72
CA HIS A 72 22.10 -0.24 11.14
C HIS A 72 21.58 -1.34 12.08
N ASP A 73 21.33 -2.56 11.60
CA ASP A 73 20.84 -3.69 12.41
C ASP A 73 19.60 -3.34 13.27
N VAL A 74 18.63 -2.61 12.68
CA VAL A 74 17.43 -2.14 13.36
C VAL A 74 16.40 -3.27 13.46
N ASP A 75 15.78 -3.43 14.65
CA ASP A 75 14.62 -4.29 14.81
C ASP A 75 13.41 -3.69 14.04
N PRO A 76 12.90 -4.39 13.03
CA PRO A 76 11.77 -3.89 12.24
C PRO A 76 10.50 -3.66 13.07
N THR A 77 10.30 -4.43 14.14
CA THR A 77 9.10 -4.32 14.98
C THR A 77 9.09 -3.00 15.75
N ASP A 78 10.24 -2.63 16.35
CA ASP A 78 10.37 -1.37 17.09
C ASP A 78 10.21 -0.16 16.17
N PHE A 79 10.84 -0.20 14.98
CA PHE A 79 10.69 0.85 13.97
C PHE A 79 9.23 1.03 13.57
N LEU A 80 8.56 -0.05 13.19
CA LEU A 80 7.18 -0.01 12.70
C LEU A 80 6.18 0.41 13.79
N ALA A 81 6.43 0.02 15.04
CA ALA A 81 5.62 0.48 16.17
C ALA A 81 5.74 1.99 16.38
N ASP A 82 6.95 2.52 16.30
CA ASP A 82 7.22 3.97 16.46
C ASP A 82 6.58 4.77 15.32
N VAL A 83 6.85 4.42 14.06
CA VAL A 83 6.43 5.25 12.91
C VAL A 83 4.93 5.22 12.65
N HIS A 84 4.24 4.16 13.05
CA HIS A 84 2.78 4.06 12.93
C HIS A 84 2.01 4.58 14.15
N ASP A 85 2.71 5.05 15.20
CA ASP A 85 2.08 5.72 16.34
C ASP A 85 1.74 7.19 15.99
N ILE A 86 0.86 7.36 15.03
CA ILE A 86 0.37 8.65 14.53
C ILE A 86 -1.12 8.82 14.83
N ASP A 87 -1.55 10.08 14.95
CA ASP A 87 -2.96 10.43 15.10
C ASP A 87 -3.67 10.30 13.75
N ILE A 88 -4.67 9.42 13.70
CA ILE A 88 -5.52 9.19 12.53
C ILE A 88 -6.99 9.55 12.78
N THR A 89 -7.29 10.27 13.88
CA THR A 89 -8.67 10.60 14.28
C THR A 89 -9.38 11.54 13.30
N HIS A 90 -8.63 12.24 12.46
CA HIS A 90 -9.17 13.08 11.38
C HIS A 90 -9.65 12.29 10.15
N LEU A 91 -9.29 11.01 10.03
CA LEU A 91 -9.85 10.16 8.99
C LEU A 91 -11.34 9.93 9.23
N THR A 92 -12.11 10.05 8.17
CA THR A 92 -13.56 9.85 8.20
C THR A 92 -13.98 8.68 7.31
N PRO A 93 -15.09 7.99 7.63
CA PRO A 93 -15.67 6.99 6.74
C PRO A 93 -15.94 7.54 5.34
N ASP A 94 -15.75 6.67 4.34
CA ASP A 94 -16.03 6.98 2.94
C ASP A 94 -17.14 6.05 2.40
N PRO A 95 -18.41 6.48 2.42
CA PRO A 95 -19.52 5.65 1.97
C PRO A 95 -19.46 5.32 0.47
N ALA A 96 -18.92 6.23 -0.36
CA ALA A 96 -18.83 6.01 -1.80
C ALA A 96 -17.82 4.91 -2.12
N LEU A 97 -16.62 4.99 -1.52
CA LEU A 97 -15.59 3.96 -1.66
C LEU A 97 -16.06 2.63 -1.06
N SER A 98 -16.72 2.67 0.12
CA SER A 98 -17.29 1.49 0.77
C SER A 98 -18.28 0.75 -0.14
N ALA A 99 -19.20 1.49 -0.76
CA ALA A 99 -20.19 0.92 -1.67
C ALA A 99 -19.55 0.35 -2.94
N ALA A 100 -18.56 1.05 -3.49
CA ALA A 100 -17.84 0.61 -4.69
C ALA A 100 -17.03 -0.68 -4.43
N ILE A 101 -16.33 -0.78 -3.30
CA ILE A 101 -15.61 -2.00 -2.90
C ILE A 101 -16.59 -3.15 -2.63
N ALA A 102 -17.71 -2.88 -1.95
CA ALA A 102 -18.72 -3.88 -1.65
C ALA A 102 -19.35 -4.50 -2.91
N ALA A 103 -19.42 -3.75 -4.00
CA ALA A 103 -19.99 -4.19 -5.27
C ALA A 103 -19.05 -5.10 -6.09
N LEU A 104 -17.78 -5.18 -5.74
CA LEU A 104 -16.81 -6.04 -6.44
C LEU A 104 -17.09 -7.51 -6.12
N PRO A 105 -17.16 -8.40 -7.13
CA PRO A 105 -17.33 -9.83 -6.92
C PRO A 105 -16.04 -10.47 -6.42
N GLY A 106 -16.15 -11.57 -5.68
CA GLY A 106 -14.99 -12.36 -5.27
C GLY A 106 -14.27 -11.82 -4.04
N ARG A 107 -13.00 -12.15 -3.91
CA ARG A 107 -12.15 -11.89 -2.75
C ARG A 107 -11.49 -10.51 -2.81
N ARG A 108 -11.43 -9.82 -1.69
CA ARG A 108 -10.82 -8.49 -1.54
C ARG A 108 -9.83 -8.51 -0.39
N ILE A 109 -8.59 -8.14 -0.66
CA ILE A 109 -7.53 -8.10 0.34
C ILE A 109 -6.80 -6.77 0.31
N VAL A 110 -6.24 -6.40 1.46
CA VAL A 110 -5.28 -5.29 1.57
C VAL A 110 -3.89 -5.87 1.67
N TYR A 111 -2.94 -5.28 0.92
CA TYR A 111 -1.51 -5.58 1.04
C TYR A 111 -0.70 -4.29 1.03
N THR A 112 -0.10 -3.96 2.17
CA THR A 112 0.63 -2.70 2.42
C THR A 112 2.07 -2.93 2.85
N ASN A 113 2.94 -1.93 2.62
CA ASN A 113 4.27 -1.84 3.23
C ASN A 113 4.23 -1.37 4.70
N GLY A 114 3.07 -0.93 5.19
CA GLY A 114 2.81 -0.73 6.61
C GLY A 114 2.55 -2.04 7.35
N THR A 115 2.29 -1.97 8.66
CA THR A 115 1.89 -3.14 9.45
C THR A 115 0.41 -3.48 9.28
N GLU A 116 0.06 -4.75 9.53
CA GLU A 116 -1.34 -5.18 9.60
C GLU A 116 -2.13 -4.36 10.63
N ASN A 117 -1.51 -4.05 11.78
CA ASN A 117 -2.14 -3.25 12.83
C ASN A 117 -2.43 -1.81 12.36
N HIS A 118 -1.48 -1.15 11.70
CA HIS A 118 -1.71 0.16 11.08
C HIS A 118 -2.86 0.09 10.07
N ALA A 119 -2.82 -0.88 9.17
CA ALA A 119 -3.88 -1.08 8.18
C ALA A 119 -5.26 -1.26 8.82
N LYS A 120 -5.38 -2.09 9.86
CA LYS A 120 -6.65 -2.29 10.58
C LYS A 120 -7.18 -1.00 11.22
N ARG A 121 -6.31 -0.17 11.80
CA ARG A 121 -6.68 1.15 12.34
C ARG A 121 -7.22 2.07 11.24
N VAL A 122 -6.52 2.17 10.12
CA VAL A 122 -6.92 3.01 8.98
C VAL A 122 -8.24 2.51 8.39
N LEU A 123 -8.39 1.20 8.14
CA LEU A 123 -9.62 0.60 7.63
C LEU A 123 -10.81 0.86 8.56
N ALA A 124 -10.61 0.79 9.88
CA ALA A 124 -11.65 1.10 10.85
C ALA A 124 -12.08 2.57 10.77
N ALA A 125 -11.12 3.50 10.75
CA ALA A 125 -11.39 4.93 10.63
C ALA A 125 -12.10 5.28 9.30
N ARG A 126 -11.77 4.59 8.20
CA ARG A 126 -12.40 4.75 6.89
C ARG A 126 -13.74 4.01 6.73
N GLY A 127 -14.16 3.21 7.74
CA GLY A 127 -15.39 2.40 7.68
C GLY A 127 -15.31 1.23 6.69
N LEU A 128 -14.09 0.75 6.40
CA LEU A 128 -13.81 -0.24 5.35
C LEU A 128 -13.59 -1.66 5.87
N THR A 129 -13.40 -1.87 7.17
CA THR A 129 -12.96 -3.16 7.76
C THR A 129 -13.76 -4.37 7.25
N ARG A 130 -15.10 -4.26 7.20
CA ARG A 130 -15.98 -5.39 6.83
C ARG A 130 -15.95 -5.77 5.34
N TYR A 131 -15.29 -4.99 4.52
CA TYR A 131 -15.29 -5.18 3.07
C TYR A 131 -14.05 -5.93 2.57
N PHE A 132 -13.09 -6.20 3.46
CA PHE A 132 -11.88 -6.94 3.15
C PHE A 132 -11.85 -8.29 3.85
N ASP A 133 -11.52 -9.33 3.10
CA ASP A 133 -11.46 -10.72 3.56
C ASP A 133 -10.15 -11.01 4.30
N ALA A 134 -9.07 -10.28 3.99
CA ALA A 134 -7.78 -10.36 4.66
C ALA A 134 -7.00 -9.04 4.56
N VAL A 135 -6.06 -8.85 5.49
CA VAL A 135 -5.14 -7.71 5.54
C VAL A 135 -3.73 -8.25 5.75
N TYR A 136 -2.80 -7.83 4.89
CA TYR A 136 -1.40 -8.22 4.93
C TYR A 136 -0.51 -6.98 5.05
N GLY A 137 0.27 -6.92 6.11
CA GLY A 137 1.32 -5.93 6.29
C GLY A 137 2.68 -6.48 5.88
N VAL A 138 3.71 -5.65 5.95
CA VAL A 138 5.09 -5.97 5.60
C VAL A 138 5.67 -7.15 6.40
N GLU A 139 5.19 -7.38 7.63
CA GLU A 139 5.56 -8.53 8.47
C GLU A 139 5.19 -9.87 7.83
N HIS A 140 4.14 -9.92 7.01
CA HIS A 140 3.75 -11.12 6.27
C HIS A 140 4.67 -11.43 5.08
N ALA A 141 5.49 -10.47 4.68
CA ALA A 141 6.54 -10.59 3.67
C ALA A 141 7.95 -10.69 4.30
N ASN A 142 8.06 -11.04 5.59
CA ASN A 142 9.31 -11.07 6.34
C ASN A 142 10.04 -9.72 6.29
N PHE A 143 9.30 -8.63 6.44
CA PHE A 143 9.75 -7.23 6.41
C PHE A 143 10.42 -6.81 5.08
N ARG A 144 10.21 -7.57 4.01
CA ARG A 144 10.59 -7.17 2.65
C ARG A 144 9.50 -6.29 2.06
N PRO A 145 9.84 -5.07 1.59
CA PRO A 145 8.83 -4.19 1.05
C PRO A 145 8.46 -4.52 -0.41
N LYS A 146 7.30 -4.09 -0.85
CA LYS A 146 7.04 -3.84 -2.26
C LYS A 146 8.06 -2.80 -2.76
N PRO A 147 8.62 -2.92 -3.99
CA PRO A 147 8.21 -3.80 -5.08
C PRO A 147 9.00 -5.13 -5.18
N THR A 148 9.60 -5.66 -4.12
CA THR A 148 10.40 -6.89 -4.25
C THR A 148 9.53 -8.10 -4.63
N ALA A 149 10.01 -8.92 -5.57
CA ALA A 149 9.26 -10.08 -6.05
C ALA A 149 8.98 -11.10 -4.93
N GLU A 150 9.93 -11.28 -4.02
CA GLU A 150 9.82 -12.18 -2.87
C GLU A 150 8.73 -11.72 -1.89
N ALA A 151 8.52 -10.41 -1.75
CA ALA A 151 7.46 -9.87 -0.90
C ALA A 151 6.07 -10.23 -1.46
N PHE A 152 5.87 -10.03 -2.75
CA PHE A 152 4.63 -10.45 -3.42
C PHE A 152 4.44 -11.96 -3.37
N ALA A 153 5.48 -12.75 -3.65
CA ALA A 153 5.41 -14.21 -3.59
C ALA A 153 4.99 -14.73 -2.22
N ALA A 154 5.55 -14.15 -1.13
CA ALA A 154 5.22 -14.54 0.23
C ALA A 154 3.76 -14.27 0.58
N VAL A 155 3.26 -13.06 0.30
CA VAL A 155 1.87 -12.67 0.59
C VAL A 155 0.89 -13.43 -0.30
N PHE A 156 1.15 -13.55 -1.59
CA PHE A 156 0.25 -14.22 -2.52
C PHE A 156 0.16 -15.73 -2.25
N ALA A 157 1.27 -16.37 -1.87
CA ALA A 157 1.24 -17.78 -1.45
C ALA A 157 0.44 -17.97 -0.15
N LYS A 158 0.57 -17.03 0.79
CA LYS A 158 -0.16 -17.08 2.08
C LYS A 158 -1.66 -16.92 1.90
N ASP A 159 -2.11 -16.04 1.01
CA ASP A 159 -3.54 -15.80 0.73
C ASP A 159 -4.13 -16.78 -0.29
N GLY A 160 -3.31 -17.38 -1.14
CA GLY A 160 -3.75 -18.20 -2.27
C GLY A 160 -4.12 -17.37 -3.52
N VAL A 161 -3.57 -16.18 -3.66
CA VAL A 161 -3.80 -15.31 -4.84
C VAL A 161 -3.33 -16.00 -6.12
N THR A 162 -4.20 -16.02 -7.12
CA THR A 162 -3.85 -16.41 -8.50
C THR A 162 -3.66 -15.13 -9.32
N PRO A 163 -2.41 -14.71 -9.62
CA PRO A 163 -2.15 -13.40 -10.22
C PRO A 163 -2.92 -13.15 -11.51
N THR A 164 -2.98 -14.14 -12.42
CA THR A 164 -3.69 -14.01 -13.72
C THR A 164 -5.21 -13.85 -13.60
N LYS A 165 -5.77 -14.02 -12.40
CA LYS A 165 -7.18 -13.78 -12.07
C LYS A 165 -7.34 -12.64 -11.06
N SER A 166 -6.32 -11.80 -10.91
CA SER A 166 -6.31 -10.76 -9.89
C SER A 166 -6.06 -9.38 -10.47
N ALA A 167 -6.47 -8.36 -9.72
CA ALA A 167 -6.14 -6.97 -10.00
C ALA A 167 -5.45 -6.33 -8.79
N MET A 168 -4.50 -5.42 -9.03
CA MET A 168 -3.85 -4.64 -7.99
C MET A 168 -4.06 -3.14 -8.19
N PHE A 169 -4.43 -2.46 -7.11
CA PHE A 169 -4.62 -1.03 -6.98
C PHE A 169 -3.55 -0.45 -6.06
N GLU A 170 -2.79 0.54 -6.55
CA GLU A 170 -1.57 1.01 -5.90
C GLU A 170 -1.31 2.48 -6.28
N ASP A 171 -0.90 3.32 -5.33
CA ASP A 171 -0.54 4.72 -5.56
C ASP A 171 0.91 4.90 -6.04
N GLU A 172 1.80 3.97 -5.64
CA GLU A 172 3.21 3.99 -6.03
C GLU A 172 3.42 3.16 -7.31
N ALA A 173 3.63 3.85 -8.44
CA ALA A 173 3.71 3.23 -9.77
C ALA A 173 4.72 2.07 -9.86
N ARG A 174 5.88 2.18 -9.17
CA ARG A 174 6.92 1.12 -9.17
C ARG A 174 6.44 -0.19 -8.56
N ASN A 175 5.50 -0.13 -7.61
CA ASN A 175 4.95 -1.31 -6.94
C ASN A 175 4.01 -2.12 -7.84
N LEU A 176 3.60 -1.57 -8.99
CA LEU A 176 2.80 -2.28 -9.99
C LEU A 176 3.62 -3.13 -10.97
N ALA A 177 4.95 -3.00 -10.99
CA ALA A 177 5.79 -3.71 -11.95
C ALA A 177 5.74 -5.23 -11.74
N VAL A 178 5.98 -5.71 -10.53
CA VAL A 178 5.93 -7.15 -10.21
C VAL A 178 4.53 -7.74 -10.39
N PRO A 179 3.43 -7.15 -9.91
CA PRO A 179 2.08 -7.60 -10.22
C PRO A 179 1.80 -7.70 -11.73
N HIS A 180 2.24 -6.72 -12.51
CA HIS A 180 2.12 -6.75 -13.97
C HIS A 180 2.84 -7.96 -14.56
N ASP A 181 4.10 -8.20 -14.19
CA ASP A 181 4.91 -9.31 -14.70
C ASP A 181 4.35 -10.69 -14.30
N LEU A 182 3.63 -10.74 -13.18
CA LEU A 182 2.88 -11.92 -12.74
C LEU A 182 1.53 -12.09 -13.48
N GLY A 183 1.15 -11.15 -14.35
CA GLY A 183 -0.06 -11.20 -15.15
C GLY A 183 -1.32 -10.63 -14.48
N MET A 184 -1.17 -9.87 -13.40
CA MET A 184 -2.28 -9.15 -12.77
C MET A 184 -2.77 -7.99 -13.64
N ARG A 185 -4.04 -7.61 -13.49
CA ARG A 185 -4.51 -6.31 -13.96
C ARG A 185 -4.05 -5.22 -12.98
N THR A 186 -3.32 -4.21 -13.46
CA THR A 186 -2.72 -3.16 -12.64
C THR A 186 -3.43 -1.82 -12.83
N VAL A 187 -3.67 -1.15 -11.71
CA VAL A 187 -4.36 0.16 -11.66
C VAL A 187 -3.54 1.12 -10.79
N HIS A 188 -3.05 2.20 -11.39
CA HIS A 188 -2.36 3.26 -10.68
C HIS A 188 -3.37 4.27 -10.13
N VAL A 189 -3.50 4.31 -8.80
CA VAL A 189 -4.41 5.21 -8.07
C VAL A 189 -3.65 6.50 -7.74
N HIS A 190 -3.86 7.54 -8.53
CA HIS A 190 -3.16 8.81 -8.35
C HIS A 190 -3.92 9.92 -9.08
N GLU A 191 -3.96 11.16 -8.58
CA GLU A 191 -4.64 12.29 -9.24
C GLU A 191 -4.20 12.46 -10.70
N THR A 192 -2.91 12.26 -10.96
CA THR A 192 -2.29 12.28 -12.30
C THR A 192 -1.61 10.94 -12.58
N PRO A 193 -2.36 9.89 -12.99
CA PRO A 193 -1.80 8.57 -13.17
C PRO A 193 -0.69 8.55 -14.21
N GLN A 194 0.41 7.86 -13.90
CA GLN A 194 1.53 7.69 -14.82
C GLN A 194 1.14 6.76 -15.99
N LYS A 195 1.83 6.94 -17.12
CA LYS A 195 1.76 6.04 -18.27
C LYS A 195 3.06 5.23 -18.32
N ALA A 196 2.96 3.93 -18.06
CA ALA A 196 4.09 3.02 -18.15
C ALA A 196 3.60 1.63 -18.62
N PRO A 197 4.45 0.77 -19.19
CA PRO A 197 4.04 -0.55 -19.67
C PRO A 197 3.38 -1.43 -18.61
N HIS A 198 3.77 -1.28 -17.34
CA HIS A 198 3.25 -2.03 -16.20
C HIS A 198 1.98 -1.41 -15.58
N ILE A 199 1.41 -0.37 -16.17
CA ILE A 199 0.19 0.30 -15.71
C ILE A 199 -0.90 0.14 -16.77
N HIS A 200 -1.89 -0.74 -16.51
CA HIS A 200 -2.97 -0.96 -17.45
C HIS A 200 -4.03 0.14 -17.40
N HIS A 201 -4.29 0.70 -16.22
CA HIS A 201 -5.28 1.73 -16.00
C HIS A 201 -4.81 2.78 -14.99
N GLY A 202 -5.30 4.01 -15.14
CA GLY A 202 -5.19 5.06 -14.15
C GLY A 202 -6.54 5.31 -13.46
N ALA A 203 -6.52 5.53 -12.16
CA ALA A 203 -7.68 5.85 -11.34
C ALA A 203 -7.44 7.16 -10.56
N PRO A 204 -7.79 8.33 -11.12
CA PRO A 204 -7.70 9.59 -10.39
C PRO A 204 -8.59 9.64 -9.13
N ASP A 205 -9.69 8.91 -9.16
CA ASP A 205 -10.59 8.68 -8.05
C ASP A 205 -10.92 7.19 -8.01
N LEU A 206 -10.54 6.53 -6.91
CA LEU A 206 -10.70 5.08 -6.79
C LEU A 206 -12.18 4.68 -6.73
N ALA A 207 -13.03 5.41 -6.00
CA ALA A 207 -14.45 5.07 -5.88
C ALA A 207 -15.15 5.19 -7.24
N ALA A 208 -14.89 6.27 -8.00
CA ALA A 208 -15.42 6.46 -9.34
C ALA A 208 -14.90 5.40 -10.33
N PHE A 209 -13.64 5.00 -10.21
CA PHE A 209 -13.08 3.93 -11.04
C PHE A 209 -13.74 2.58 -10.74
N LEU A 210 -13.83 2.18 -9.48
CA LEU A 210 -14.44 0.92 -9.06
C LEU A 210 -15.92 0.83 -9.43
N SER A 211 -16.64 1.95 -9.36
CA SER A 211 -18.06 1.99 -9.76
C SER A 211 -18.29 1.62 -11.23
N GLN A 212 -17.27 1.76 -12.10
CA GLN A 212 -17.34 1.31 -13.50
C GLN A 212 -17.16 -0.21 -13.64
N LEU A 213 -16.69 -0.90 -12.60
CA LEU A 213 -16.46 -2.35 -12.58
C LEU A 213 -17.64 -3.13 -12.02
N ALA A 214 -18.55 -2.47 -11.27
CA ALA A 214 -19.76 -3.08 -10.72
C ALA A 214 -20.64 -3.61 -11.87
N ARG A 215 -21.07 -4.86 -11.74
CA ARG A 215 -21.95 -5.54 -12.71
C ARG A 215 -23.40 -5.48 -12.27
#